data_23533e653ceb480e4659620633914f65
#
_entry.id   23533e653ceb480e4659620633914f65
#
_cell.length_a   1.000
_cell.length_b   1.000
_cell.length_c   1.000
_cell.angle_alpha   90.00
_cell.angle_beta   90.00
_cell.angle_gamma   90.00
#
_symmetry.space_group_name_H-M   'P 1'
#
loop_
_entity.id
_entity.type
_entity.pdbx_description
1 polymer ?
#
loop_
_entity_poly.entity_id
_entity_poly.type
_entity_poly.pdbx_seq_one_letter_code
_entity_poly.pdbx_strand_id
1 'polypeptide(L)'
;MAVSLRFCTQLVGVALCLGVQVAHASDPGISDTEILLGQPAGITGPLAEMAPDILNATKVLLDSVNEKGGIHGRKIRTLTMDDGYAVDNTVKVVTHMIEKEPVFALMNMTGTSNVAAVLPLLEKATPPLPLIAPFTGADLMRVPAINHVFNIRASYGDEAEKIVQHLTTLGTQRIAVLWSNNGFGKDGLSGVEKALEKRGKKIYASAPIEQNASDTDKAVAALYDTRPEVIIMITAGAPTVSFIKAYNKVRKGMQFYTLSVMGNQATLRALGADGVGVVVTTVVPFPWDMTHPLAREYRAAMNQAGYGNNLSFLGLESYINAKVLVEALRLSGRDITRKKFVDTLAGMKRVDMGGFAVGFSKDSRQGSRYVGLAIVSPGEKFTK
;
A
#
# COMPACT_ATOMS: atom_id res chain seq x y z
N MET A 1 -74.08 -37.63 -57.82
CA MET A 1 -72.74 -37.10 -57.98
C MET A 1 -72.47 -36.16 -56.80
N ALA A 2 -71.79 -36.63 -55.78
CA ALA A 2 -71.46 -35.84 -54.59
C ALA A 2 -69.97 -35.73 -54.51
N VAL A 3 -69.38 -34.54 -54.55
CA VAL A 3 -68.00 -34.23 -54.39
C VAL A 3 -67.79 -33.76 -52.95
N SER A 4 -67.07 -34.54 -52.16
CA SER A 4 -66.69 -34.19 -50.79
C SER A 4 -65.37 -33.43 -50.77
N LEU A 5 -65.41 -32.20 -50.25
CA LEU A 5 -64.20 -31.37 -50.00
C LEU A 5 -63.63 -31.67 -48.58
N ARG A 6 -62.44 -32.21 -48.50
CA ARG A 6 -61.73 -32.38 -47.22
C ARG A 6 -60.88 -31.15 -46.97
N PHE A 7 -61.17 -30.41 -45.91
CA PHE A 7 -60.25 -29.36 -45.34
C PHE A 7 -59.21 -30.00 -44.49
N CYS A 8 -57.93 -29.83 -44.84
CA CYS A 8 -56.81 -30.14 -44.01
C CYS A 8 -56.42 -28.88 -43.23
N THR A 9 -56.69 -28.89 -41.94
CA THR A 9 -56.22 -27.85 -41.01
C THR A 9 -54.79 -28.19 -40.54
N GLN A 10 -53.80 -27.46 -41.00
CA GLN A 10 -52.41 -27.53 -40.44
C GLN A 10 -52.37 -26.63 -39.23
N LEU A 11 -52.18 -27.23 -38.03
CA LEU A 11 -51.76 -26.53 -36.80
C LEU A 11 -50.24 -26.28 -36.87
N VAL A 12 -49.86 -25.02 -37.06
CA VAL A 12 -48.46 -24.57 -36.84
C VAL A 12 -48.27 -24.29 -35.37
N GLY A 13 -47.60 -25.21 -34.68
CA GLY A 13 -47.16 -25.02 -33.28
C GLY A 13 -45.97 -24.11 -33.24
N VAL A 14 -46.14 -22.86 -32.78
CA VAL A 14 -45.05 -21.96 -32.46
C VAL A 14 -44.50 -22.35 -31.08
N ALA A 15 -43.37 -23.07 -31.05
CA ALA A 15 -42.61 -23.32 -29.83
C ALA A 15 -41.91 -22.04 -29.40
N LEU A 16 -42.45 -21.36 -28.40
CA LEU A 16 -41.83 -20.20 -27.73
C LEU A 16 -40.69 -20.76 -26.86
N CYS A 17 -39.44 -20.76 -27.35
CA CYS A 17 -38.25 -21.00 -26.53
C CYS A 17 -38.05 -19.79 -25.61
N LEU A 18 -38.60 -19.83 -24.42
CA LEU A 18 -38.23 -18.96 -23.31
C LEU A 18 -36.78 -19.32 -22.93
N GLY A 19 -35.84 -18.60 -23.52
CA GLY A 19 -34.43 -18.63 -23.04
C GLY A 19 -34.39 -18.13 -21.61
N VAL A 20 -34.27 -19.03 -20.65
CA VAL A 20 -33.94 -18.67 -19.27
C VAL A 20 -32.52 -18.06 -19.31
N GLN A 21 -32.48 -16.72 -19.38
CA GLN A 21 -31.22 -16.02 -19.09
C GLN A 21 -30.93 -16.28 -17.61
N VAL A 22 -30.02 -17.20 -17.35
CA VAL A 22 -29.41 -17.34 -16.04
C VAL A 22 -28.65 -16.03 -15.80
N ALA A 23 -29.27 -15.11 -15.08
CA ALA A 23 -28.59 -13.94 -14.58
C ALA A 23 -27.44 -14.46 -13.69
N HIS A 24 -26.23 -14.46 -14.21
CA HIS A 24 -25.04 -14.66 -13.38
C HIS A 24 -25.05 -13.50 -12.38
N ALA A 25 -25.32 -13.80 -11.12
CA ALA A 25 -25.18 -12.81 -10.06
C ALA A 25 -23.72 -12.32 -10.12
N SER A 26 -23.53 -11.05 -10.48
CA SER A 26 -22.21 -10.45 -10.47
C SER A 26 -21.70 -10.39 -9.03
N ASP A 27 -20.41 -10.60 -8.83
CA ASP A 27 -19.80 -10.44 -7.51
C ASP A 27 -20.03 -9.02 -6.97
N PRO A 28 -20.09 -8.85 -5.63
CA PRO A 28 -20.25 -7.54 -5.03
C PRO A 28 -19.24 -6.51 -5.59
N GLY A 29 -19.71 -5.30 -5.87
CA GLY A 29 -18.90 -4.21 -6.43
C GLY A 29 -18.64 -4.29 -7.93
N ILE A 30 -19.28 -5.21 -8.66
CA ILE A 30 -19.22 -5.30 -10.14
C ILE A 30 -20.62 -5.08 -10.73
N SER A 31 -20.70 -4.18 -11.69
CA SER A 31 -21.87 -4.01 -12.56
C SER A 31 -21.46 -4.09 -14.03
N ASP A 32 -22.40 -3.91 -14.95
CA ASP A 32 -22.10 -3.87 -16.39
C ASP A 32 -21.25 -2.66 -16.79
N THR A 33 -21.29 -1.59 -15.99
CA THR A 33 -20.64 -0.30 -16.30
C THR A 33 -19.58 0.14 -15.29
N GLU A 34 -19.51 -0.52 -14.13
CA GLU A 34 -18.65 -0.05 -13.03
C GLU A 34 -17.96 -1.21 -12.28
N ILE A 35 -16.75 -0.92 -11.79
CA ILE A 35 -16.01 -1.69 -10.79
C ILE A 35 -15.83 -0.77 -9.58
N LEU A 36 -16.42 -1.11 -8.43
CA LEU A 36 -16.33 -0.34 -7.20
C LEU A 36 -15.23 -0.88 -6.31
N LEU A 37 -14.23 -0.04 -6.01
CA LEU A 37 -13.12 -0.33 -5.09
C LEU A 37 -13.31 0.40 -3.76
N GLY A 38 -12.98 -0.24 -2.65
CA GLY A 38 -12.92 0.41 -1.35
C GLY A 38 -11.51 0.91 -1.02
N GLN A 39 -11.43 2.11 -0.46
CA GLN A 39 -10.17 2.70 -0.02
C GLN A 39 -10.34 3.33 1.37
N PRO A 40 -10.27 2.50 2.47
CA PRO A 40 -10.14 3.03 3.80
C PRO A 40 -8.83 3.81 3.91
N ALA A 41 -8.87 5.05 4.42
CA ALA A 41 -7.71 5.94 4.45
C ALA A 41 -7.71 6.81 5.70
N GLY A 42 -6.54 7.02 6.30
CA GLY A 42 -6.36 7.98 7.39
C GLY A 42 -6.31 9.42 6.84
N ILE A 43 -7.46 9.95 6.42
CA ILE A 43 -7.57 11.33 5.91
C ILE A 43 -7.41 12.33 7.05
N THR A 44 -7.88 11.96 8.24
CA THR A 44 -7.64 12.66 9.48
C THR A 44 -6.72 11.85 10.40
N GLY A 45 -6.36 12.40 11.58
CA GLY A 45 -5.55 11.71 12.58
C GLY A 45 -4.04 11.80 12.34
N PRO A 46 -3.26 10.92 13.02
CA PRO A 46 -1.80 11.09 13.14
C PRO A 46 -0.99 10.86 11.86
N LEU A 47 -1.58 10.30 10.79
CA LEU A 47 -0.94 10.09 9.50
C LEU A 47 -1.65 10.82 8.35
N ALA A 48 -2.47 11.83 8.66
CA ALA A 48 -3.24 12.60 7.68
C ALA A 48 -2.39 13.19 6.55
N GLU A 49 -1.12 13.53 6.83
CA GLU A 49 -0.19 14.07 5.85
C GLU A 49 0.20 13.08 4.73
N MET A 50 -0.01 11.77 4.92
CA MET A 50 0.27 10.75 3.90
C MET A 50 -0.88 10.59 2.91
N ALA A 51 -2.12 10.88 3.32
CA ALA A 51 -3.32 10.61 2.53
C ALA A 51 -3.33 11.31 1.16
N PRO A 52 -2.97 12.61 1.03
CA PRO A 52 -2.96 13.28 -0.28
C PRO A 52 -2.05 12.60 -1.30
N ASP A 53 -0.86 12.15 -0.89
CA ASP A 53 0.09 11.48 -1.78
C ASP A 53 -0.49 10.16 -2.30
N ILE A 54 -1.11 9.37 -1.41
CA ILE A 54 -1.69 8.07 -1.72
C ILE A 54 -2.94 8.22 -2.59
N LEU A 55 -3.86 9.10 -2.20
CA LEU A 55 -5.15 9.24 -2.85
C LEU A 55 -5.03 9.88 -4.23
N ASN A 56 -4.25 10.96 -4.35
CA ASN A 56 -4.10 11.70 -5.61
C ASN A 56 -3.41 10.84 -6.68
N ALA A 57 -2.34 10.15 -6.34
CA ALA A 57 -1.62 9.31 -7.31
C ALA A 57 -2.47 8.11 -7.79
N THR A 58 -3.22 7.49 -6.87
CA THR A 58 -4.20 6.46 -7.21
C THR A 58 -5.27 7.01 -8.17
N LYS A 59 -5.88 8.15 -7.81
CA LYS A 59 -6.92 8.80 -8.61
C LYS A 59 -6.41 9.15 -10.01
N VAL A 60 -5.25 9.74 -10.12
CA VAL A 60 -4.65 10.16 -11.42
C VAL A 60 -4.52 8.96 -12.37
N LEU A 61 -4.04 7.82 -11.88
CA LEU A 61 -3.97 6.63 -12.74
C LEU A 61 -5.35 6.10 -13.11
N LEU A 62 -6.26 5.97 -12.15
CA LEU A 62 -7.59 5.41 -12.40
C LEU A 62 -8.42 6.31 -13.33
N ASP A 63 -8.32 7.63 -13.19
CA ASP A 63 -8.97 8.57 -14.09
C ASP A 63 -8.44 8.42 -15.53
N SER A 64 -7.13 8.32 -15.72
CA SER A 64 -6.53 8.08 -17.05
C SER A 64 -7.00 6.77 -17.68
N VAL A 65 -7.24 5.72 -16.89
CA VAL A 65 -7.83 4.47 -17.36
C VAL A 65 -9.29 4.67 -17.74
N ASN A 66 -10.04 5.40 -16.93
CA ASN A 66 -11.45 5.70 -17.15
C ASN A 66 -11.70 6.55 -18.41
N GLU A 67 -10.86 7.53 -18.67
CA GLU A 67 -10.90 8.36 -19.89
C GLU A 67 -10.73 7.52 -21.15
N LYS A 68 -9.92 6.46 -21.08
CA LYS A 68 -9.69 5.51 -22.19
C LYS A 68 -10.76 4.42 -22.30
N GLY A 69 -11.88 4.55 -21.60
CA GLY A 69 -13.01 3.60 -21.67
C GLY A 69 -13.06 2.58 -20.53
N GLY A 70 -12.17 2.68 -19.54
CA GLY A 70 -12.14 1.79 -18.36
C GLY A 70 -11.59 0.39 -18.65
N ILE A 71 -12.06 -0.59 -17.91
CA ILE A 71 -11.65 -2.00 -18.03
C ILE A 71 -12.82 -2.81 -18.61
N HIS A 72 -12.65 -3.35 -19.79
CA HIS A 72 -13.69 -4.09 -20.52
C HIS A 72 -15.03 -3.33 -20.60
N GLY A 73 -14.96 -1.98 -20.75
CA GLY A 73 -16.12 -1.09 -20.82
C GLY A 73 -16.67 -0.63 -19.46
N ARG A 74 -16.07 -1.05 -18.35
CA ARG A 74 -16.44 -0.64 -17.00
C ARG A 74 -15.52 0.47 -16.49
N LYS A 75 -16.09 1.52 -15.92
CA LYS A 75 -15.35 2.55 -15.19
C LYS A 75 -14.94 2.03 -13.81
N ILE A 76 -13.78 2.42 -13.34
CA ILE A 76 -13.33 2.13 -11.98
C ILE A 76 -13.71 3.32 -11.10
N ARG A 77 -14.50 3.07 -10.04
CA ARG A 77 -14.83 4.05 -9.02
C ARG A 77 -14.23 3.64 -7.68
N THR A 78 -13.76 4.60 -6.91
CA THR A 78 -13.26 4.37 -5.54
C THR A 78 -14.23 4.95 -4.52
N LEU A 79 -14.61 4.15 -3.54
CA LEU A 79 -15.27 4.56 -2.31
C LEU A 79 -14.18 4.81 -1.27
N THR A 80 -13.82 6.08 -1.08
CA THR A 80 -12.82 6.48 -0.08
C THR A 80 -13.54 6.90 1.20
N MET A 81 -13.15 6.31 2.33
CA MET A 81 -13.72 6.63 3.64
C MET A 81 -12.61 6.87 4.65
N ASP A 82 -12.78 7.91 5.48
CA ASP A 82 -11.83 8.25 6.53
C ASP A 82 -11.94 7.28 7.71
N ASP A 83 -10.83 6.64 8.08
CA ASP A 83 -10.73 5.82 9.28
C ASP A 83 -9.94 6.49 10.42
N GLY A 84 -9.42 7.71 10.18
CA GLY A 84 -8.63 8.48 11.14
C GLY A 84 -7.37 7.76 11.62
N TYR A 85 -6.92 6.72 10.91
CA TYR A 85 -5.86 5.81 11.35
C TYR A 85 -6.17 5.13 12.71
N ALA A 86 -7.44 5.01 13.07
CA ALA A 86 -7.90 4.39 14.30
C ALA A 86 -8.46 3.00 14.01
N VAL A 87 -7.94 1.97 14.69
CA VAL A 87 -8.28 0.55 14.45
C VAL A 87 -9.79 0.30 14.47
N ASP A 88 -10.49 0.81 15.50
CA ASP A 88 -11.94 0.62 15.65
C ASP A 88 -12.74 1.28 14.51
N ASN A 89 -12.27 2.42 14.02
CA ASN A 89 -12.90 3.09 12.88
C ASN A 89 -12.61 2.35 11.58
N THR A 90 -11.39 1.84 11.41
CA THR A 90 -11.06 1.00 10.25
C THR A 90 -11.98 -0.23 10.18
N VAL A 91 -12.23 -0.89 11.31
CA VAL A 91 -13.18 -2.02 11.37
C VAL A 91 -14.58 -1.59 10.95
N LYS A 92 -15.08 -0.43 11.44
CA LYS A 92 -16.40 0.11 11.06
C LYS A 92 -16.49 0.43 9.57
N VAL A 93 -15.47 1.11 9.03
CA VAL A 93 -15.39 1.48 7.61
C VAL A 93 -15.38 0.25 6.72
N VAL A 94 -14.55 -0.75 7.04
CA VAL A 94 -14.48 -1.99 6.25
C VAL A 94 -15.78 -2.80 6.36
N THR A 95 -16.39 -2.86 7.54
CA THR A 95 -17.70 -3.50 7.71
C THR A 95 -18.76 -2.80 6.83
N HIS A 96 -18.78 -1.47 6.80
CA HIS A 96 -19.69 -0.71 5.92
C HIS A 96 -19.44 -1.05 4.43
N MET A 97 -18.19 -1.11 4.00
CA MET A 97 -17.79 -1.47 2.63
C MET A 97 -18.07 -2.93 2.26
N ILE A 98 -18.32 -3.80 3.23
CA ILE A 98 -18.76 -5.18 2.99
C ILE A 98 -20.28 -5.28 2.94
N GLU A 99 -20.99 -4.61 3.88
CA GLU A 99 -22.40 -4.86 4.14
C GLU A 99 -23.35 -3.84 3.55
N LYS A 100 -22.94 -2.58 3.42
CA LYS A 100 -23.81 -1.45 3.01
C LYS A 100 -23.50 -0.96 1.61
N GLU A 101 -22.24 -0.82 1.29
CA GLU A 101 -21.77 -0.43 -0.05
C GLU A 101 -20.76 -1.48 -0.54
N PRO A 102 -21.23 -2.68 -0.95
CA PRO A 102 -20.36 -3.81 -1.23
C PRO A 102 -19.34 -3.50 -2.32
N VAL A 103 -18.07 -3.40 -1.95
CA VAL A 103 -16.95 -3.12 -2.87
C VAL A 103 -16.39 -4.42 -3.44
N PHE A 104 -15.81 -4.36 -4.65
CA PHE A 104 -15.19 -5.53 -5.30
C PHE A 104 -13.87 -5.96 -4.61
N ALA A 105 -13.03 -5.00 -4.29
CA ALA A 105 -11.76 -5.19 -3.63
C ALA A 105 -11.41 -3.96 -2.77
N LEU A 106 -10.58 -4.13 -1.76
CA LEU A 106 -9.95 -3.03 -1.04
C LEU A 106 -8.55 -2.74 -1.61
N MET A 107 -8.11 -1.49 -1.51
CA MET A 107 -6.76 -1.10 -1.90
C MET A 107 -6.15 -0.04 -0.98
N ASN A 108 -4.83 0.00 -0.91
CA ASN A 108 -4.06 1.06 -0.27
C ASN A 108 -4.41 1.33 1.21
N MET A 109 -4.95 0.35 1.94
CA MET A 109 -5.20 0.51 3.38
C MET A 109 -3.90 0.79 4.14
N THR A 110 -3.92 1.76 5.03
CA THR A 110 -2.74 2.18 5.78
C THR A 110 -2.74 1.61 7.20
N GLY A 111 -1.58 1.12 7.65
CA GLY A 111 -1.36 0.75 9.05
C GLY A 111 -1.41 -0.74 9.33
N THR A 112 -0.38 -1.23 10.05
CA THR A 112 -0.24 -2.65 10.39
C THR A 112 -1.35 -3.15 11.30
N SER A 113 -1.63 -2.42 12.39
CA SER A 113 -2.70 -2.79 13.34
C SER A 113 -4.07 -2.69 12.70
N ASN A 114 -4.29 -1.68 11.84
CA ASN A 114 -5.53 -1.45 11.12
C ASN A 114 -5.84 -2.60 10.15
N VAL A 115 -4.87 -2.97 9.31
CA VAL A 115 -5.03 -4.08 8.37
C VAL A 115 -5.20 -5.40 9.12
N ALA A 116 -4.40 -5.65 10.17
CA ALA A 116 -4.51 -6.87 10.98
C ALA A 116 -5.91 -7.08 11.57
N ALA A 117 -6.52 -6.00 12.07
CA ALA A 117 -7.84 -6.06 12.69
C ALA A 117 -8.97 -6.45 11.73
N VAL A 118 -8.81 -6.16 10.43
CA VAL A 118 -9.85 -6.44 9.43
C VAL A 118 -9.63 -7.75 8.66
N LEU A 119 -8.46 -8.39 8.76
CA LEU A 119 -8.20 -9.66 8.06
C LEU A 119 -9.31 -10.71 8.26
N PRO A 120 -9.84 -10.94 9.49
CA PRO A 120 -10.94 -11.88 9.69
C PRO A 120 -12.24 -11.47 8.97
N LEU A 121 -12.50 -10.17 8.80
CA LEU A 121 -13.68 -9.68 8.08
C LEU A 121 -13.53 -9.94 6.57
N LEU A 122 -12.32 -9.72 6.02
CA LEU A 122 -12.04 -9.94 4.60
C LEU A 122 -12.19 -11.42 4.24
N GLU A 123 -11.71 -12.32 5.10
CA GLU A 123 -11.80 -13.77 4.91
C GLU A 123 -13.24 -14.28 5.00
N LYS A 124 -14.05 -13.75 5.94
CA LYS A 124 -15.44 -14.15 6.16
C LYS A 124 -16.41 -13.60 5.11
N ALA A 125 -16.03 -12.56 4.36
CA ALA A 125 -16.86 -12.04 3.27
C ALA A 125 -17.11 -13.14 2.23
N THR A 126 -18.29 -13.12 1.61
CA THR A 126 -18.70 -14.16 0.66
C THR A 126 -18.99 -13.55 -0.73
N PRO A 127 -18.10 -13.78 -1.73
CA PRO A 127 -16.78 -14.41 -1.66
C PRO A 127 -15.77 -13.57 -0.83
N PRO A 128 -14.64 -14.14 -0.38
CA PRO A 128 -13.61 -13.39 0.36
C PRO A 128 -13.21 -12.09 -0.34
N LEU A 129 -13.07 -11.02 0.45
CA LEU A 129 -12.79 -9.68 -0.08
C LEU A 129 -11.28 -9.49 -0.30
N PRO A 130 -10.78 -9.30 -1.54
CA PRO A 130 -9.37 -9.08 -1.79
C PRO A 130 -8.88 -7.73 -1.25
N LEU A 131 -7.69 -7.69 -0.69
CA LEU A 131 -6.95 -6.48 -0.32
C LEU A 131 -5.68 -6.37 -1.16
N ILE A 132 -5.57 -5.28 -1.91
CA ILE A 132 -4.44 -5.03 -2.81
C ILE A 132 -3.58 -3.91 -2.23
N ALA A 133 -2.28 -4.19 -2.16
CA ALA A 133 -1.25 -3.22 -1.83
C ALA A 133 -1.52 -2.44 -0.52
N PRO A 134 -1.73 -3.10 0.62
CA PRO A 134 -1.79 -2.38 1.88
C PRO A 134 -0.48 -1.63 2.14
N PHE A 135 -0.58 -0.40 2.66
CA PHE A 135 0.56 0.39 3.13
C PHE A 135 1.05 -0.12 4.49
N THR A 136 1.56 -1.34 4.46
CA THR A 136 2.25 -1.98 5.59
C THR A 136 3.29 -2.96 5.06
N GLY A 137 4.47 -2.95 5.67
CA GLY A 137 5.54 -3.89 5.41
C GLY A 137 5.52 -5.11 6.33
N ALA A 138 4.52 -5.25 7.19
CA ALA A 138 4.51 -6.28 8.24
C ALA A 138 4.47 -7.71 7.70
N ASP A 139 5.26 -8.58 8.28
CA ASP A 139 5.41 -9.98 7.89
C ASP A 139 4.10 -10.77 8.05
N LEU A 140 3.26 -10.40 9.02
CA LEU A 140 2.01 -11.11 9.28
C LEU A 140 1.04 -11.11 8.09
N MET A 141 1.09 -10.11 7.17
CA MET A 141 0.27 -10.06 5.94
C MET A 141 0.87 -10.90 4.79
N ARG A 142 2.05 -11.50 4.98
CA ARG A 142 2.82 -12.19 3.95
C ARG A 142 2.87 -13.70 4.14
N VAL A 143 2.21 -14.20 5.18
CA VAL A 143 2.14 -15.65 5.44
C VAL A 143 1.24 -16.35 4.41
N PRO A 144 1.57 -17.58 3.98
CA PRO A 144 0.82 -18.30 2.94
C PRO A 144 -0.67 -18.51 3.26
N ALA A 145 -1.04 -18.55 4.53
CA ALA A 145 -2.43 -18.70 4.96
C ALA A 145 -3.31 -17.49 4.55
N ILE A 146 -2.73 -16.29 4.40
CA ILE A 146 -3.45 -15.09 3.99
C ILE A 146 -3.36 -14.95 2.46
N ASN A 147 -4.24 -15.64 1.74
CA ASN A 147 -4.18 -15.78 0.28
C ASN A 147 -4.93 -14.71 -0.50
N HIS A 148 -5.69 -13.84 0.18
CA HIS A 148 -6.49 -12.75 -0.40
C HIS A 148 -5.85 -11.36 -0.22
N VAL A 149 -4.67 -11.26 0.40
CA VAL A 149 -3.90 -10.02 0.53
C VAL A 149 -2.67 -10.07 -0.37
N PHE A 150 -2.53 -9.08 -1.25
CA PHE A 150 -1.42 -8.96 -2.21
C PHE A 150 -0.55 -7.75 -1.87
N ASN A 151 0.66 -8.01 -1.37
CA ASN A 151 1.59 -6.97 -0.92
C ASN A 151 2.54 -6.60 -2.06
N ILE A 152 2.51 -5.36 -2.52
CA ILE A 152 3.40 -4.90 -3.61
C ILE A 152 4.75 -4.44 -3.06
N ARG A 153 4.75 -3.64 -2.01
CA ARG A 153 5.97 -3.13 -1.36
C ARG A 153 6.82 -4.21 -0.70
N ALA A 154 8.10 -3.95 -0.54
CA ALA A 154 9.00 -4.75 0.29
C ALA A 154 8.52 -4.82 1.75
N SER A 155 8.92 -5.85 2.48
CA SER A 155 8.60 -5.97 3.91
C SER A 155 9.45 -5.02 4.78
N TYR A 156 8.99 -4.73 5.99
CA TYR A 156 9.82 -4.01 6.98
C TYR A 156 11.08 -4.80 7.32
N GLY A 157 11.02 -6.13 7.26
CA GLY A 157 12.21 -6.98 7.38
C GLY A 157 13.21 -6.77 6.23
N ASP A 158 12.75 -6.64 4.98
CA ASP A 158 13.62 -6.33 3.83
C ASP A 158 14.24 -4.92 3.98
N GLU A 159 13.47 -3.94 4.45
CA GLU A 159 13.95 -2.57 4.70
C GLU A 159 14.98 -2.54 5.85
N ALA A 160 14.69 -3.21 6.96
CA ALA A 160 15.59 -3.33 8.10
C ALA A 160 16.90 -4.04 7.72
N GLU A 161 16.82 -5.12 6.92
CA GLU A 161 17.99 -5.83 6.39
C GLU A 161 18.88 -4.89 5.58
N LYS A 162 18.29 -4.05 4.72
CA LYS A 162 19.01 -3.06 3.90
C LYS A 162 19.75 -2.04 4.77
N ILE A 163 19.07 -1.48 5.78
CA ILE A 163 19.69 -0.51 6.72
C ILE A 163 20.82 -1.17 7.50
N VAL A 164 20.55 -2.32 8.12
CA VAL A 164 21.54 -3.02 8.95
C VAL A 164 22.75 -3.46 8.12
N GLN A 165 22.52 -3.98 6.89
CA GLN A 165 23.60 -4.29 5.96
C GLN A 165 24.49 -3.09 5.70
N HIS A 166 23.88 -1.94 5.38
CA HIS A 166 24.61 -0.70 5.11
C HIS A 166 25.42 -0.25 6.35
N LEU A 167 24.80 -0.18 7.51
CA LEU A 167 25.46 0.23 8.77
C LEU A 167 26.62 -0.67 9.18
N THR A 168 26.41 -1.99 9.05
CA THR A 168 27.47 -2.95 9.42
C THR A 168 28.64 -2.93 8.43
N THR A 169 28.38 -2.64 7.15
CA THR A 169 29.45 -2.41 6.15
C THR A 169 30.29 -1.17 6.49
N LEU A 170 29.67 -0.14 7.08
CA LEU A 170 30.36 1.06 7.58
C LEU A 170 31.05 0.85 8.92
N GLY A 171 30.96 -0.34 9.53
CA GLY A 171 31.61 -0.66 10.80
C GLY A 171 30.85 -0.19 12.03
N THR A 172 29.60 0.28 11.89
CA THR A 172 28.79 0.76 13.01
C THR A 172 28.53 -0.33 14.05
N GLN A 173 28.75 -0.03 15.33
CA GLN A 173 28.61 -1.00 16.43
C GLN A 173 27.40 -0.69 17.33
N ARG A 174 27.18 0.57 17.70
CA ARG A 174 26.12 0.96 18.64
C ARG A 174 24.87 1.46 17.89
N ILE A 175 24.11 0.49 17.38
CA ILE A 175 22.85 0.74 16.64
C ILE A 175 21.71 0.73 17.64
N ALA A 176 21.08 1.89 17.86
CA ALA A 176 19.86 2.02 18.64
C ALA A 176 18.61 2.03 17.76
N VAL A 177 17.45 1.70 18.35
CA VAL A 177 16.17 1.67 17.66
C VAL A 177 15.13 2.48 18.43
N LEU A 178 14.50 3.46 17.77
CA LEU A 178 13.26 4.08 18.19
C LEU A 178 12.10 3.43 17.45
N TRP A 179 11.03 3.02 18.14
CA TRP A 179 9.92 2.33 17.51
C TRP A 179 8.57 2.78 18.05
N SER A 180 7.58 2.96 17.15
CA SER A 180 6.20 3.30 17.54
C SER A 180 5.56 2.17 18.34
N ASN A 181 4.91 2.50 19.47
CA ASN A 181 4.28 1.50 20.35
C ASN A 181 2.97 0.94 19.75
N ASN A 182 3.09 0.32 18.58
CA ASN A 182 1.99 -0.30 17.85
C ASN A 182 2.48 -1.47 16.98
N GLY A 183 1.60 -2.09 16.20
CA GLY A 183 1.95 -3.24 15.35
C GLY A 183 3.04 -2.92 14.31
N PHE A 184 3.06 -1.71 13.76
CA PHE A 184 4.10 -1.26 12.83
C PHE A 184 5.49 -1.23 13.48
N GLY A 185 5.60 -0.54 14.62
CA GLY A 185 6.88 -0.40 15.33
C GLY A 185 7.41 -1.76 15.83
N LYS A 186 6.54 -2.63 16.33
CA LYS A 186 6.93 -3.98 16.80
C LYS A 186 7.43 -4.87 15.66
N ASP A 187 6.76 -4.85 14.50
CA ASP A 187 7.19 -5.65 13.34
C ASP A 187 8.55 -5.17 12.81
N GLY A 188 8.71 -3.85 12.62
CA GLY A 188 9.98 -3.29 12.18
C GLY A 188 11.13 -3.48 13.19
N LEU A 189 10.87 -3.38 14.51
CA LEU A 189 11.85 -3.71 15.56
C LEU A 189 12.32 -5.15 15.41
N SER A 190 11.40 -6.10 15.28
CA SER A 190 11.73 -7.51 15.04
C SER A 190 12.54 -7.70 13.75
N GLY A 191 12.24 -6.92 12.70
CA GLY A 191 13.02 -6.90 11.47
C GLY A 191 14.49 -6.50 11.70
N VAL A 192 14.73 -5.44 12.50
CA VAL A 192 16.07 -4.99 12.87
C VAL A 192 16.79 -6.03 13.73
N GLU A 193 16.10 -6.64 14.71
CA GLU A 193 16.65 -7.71 15.54
C GLU A 193 17.14 -8.88 14.68
N LYS A 194 16.29 -9.41 13.81
CA LYS A 194 16.64 -10.51 12.89
C LYS A 194 17.80 -10.16 11.96
N ALA A 195 17.85 -8.92 11.46
CA ALA A 195 18.92 -8.47 10.57
C ALA A 195 20.28 -8.36 11.30
N LEU A 196 20.29 -7.94 12.57
CA LEU A 196 21.49 -7.90 13.41
C LEU A 196 21.93 -9.30 13.83
N GLU A 197 20.99 -10.17 14.23
CA GLU A 197 21.28 -11.56 14.63
C GLU A 197 21.98 -12.36 13.53
N LYS A 198 21.58 -12.19 12.26
CA LYS A 198 22.27 -12.79 11.10
C LYS A 198 23.77 -12.44 11.04
N ARG A 199 24.17 -11.35 11.72
CA ARG A 199 25.55 -10.83 11.76
C ARG A 199 26.22 -11.03 13.14
N GLY A 200 25.60 -11.85 14.01
CA GLY A 200 26.07 -12.06 15.37
C GLY A 200 26.02 -10.83 16.25
N LYS A 201 25.17 -9.84 15.92
CA LYS A 201 24.99 -8.57 16.63
C LYS A 201 23.60 -8.52 17.29
N LYS A 202 23.45 -7.56 18.20
CA LYS A 202 22.19 -7.26 18.89
C LYS A 202 21.88 -5.76 18.79
N ILE A 203 20.63 -5.39 18.99
CA ILE A 203 20.23 -3.99 19.21
C ILE A 203 21.00 -3.50 20.46
N TYR A 204 21.68 -2.37 20.30
CA TYR A 204 22.47 -1.74 21.38
C TYR A 204 21.57 -1.11 22.44
N ALA A 205 20.53 -0.41 22.03
CA ALA A 205 19.50 0.17 22.89
C ALA A 205 18.20 0.32 22.10
N SER A 206 17.04 0.32 22.76
CA SER A 206 15.78 0.62 22.12
C SER A 206 14.84 1.39 23.05
N ALA A 207 14.00 2.23 22.46
CA ALA A 207 12.95 2.95 23.16
C ALA A 207 11.65 2.96 22.36
N PRO A 208 10.48 2.73 22.97
CA PRO A 208 9.19 2.99 22.35
C PRO A 208 8.89 4.47 22.33
N ILE A 209 7.99 4.87 21.41
CA ILE A 209 7.37 6.20 21.38
C ILE A 209 5.90 6.05 21.00
N GLU A 210 5.03 6.84 21.66
CA GLU A 210 3.60 6.82 21.37
C GLU A 210 3.29 7.49 20.03
N GLN A 211 2.21 7.04 19.37
CA GLN A 211 1.83 7.53 18.04
C GLN A 211 1.50 9.03 18.00
N ASN A 212 1.06 9.60 19.13
CA ASN A 212 0.81 11.04 19.29
C ASN A 212 2.04 11.83 19.77
N ALA A 213 3.20 11.17 19.90
CA ALA A 213 4.46 11.75 20.37
C ALA A 213 4.41 12.36 21.79
N SER A 214 3.46 11.98 22.63
CA SER A 214 3.27 12.54 23.97
C SER A 214 4.42 12.26 24.95
N ASP A 215 5.23 11.24 24.65
CA ASP A 215 6.35 10.77 25.47
C ASP A 215 7.72 11.00 24.80
N THR A 216 7.80 11.97 23.88
CA THR A 216 9.02 12.28 23.11
C THR A 216 10.24 12.49 24.02
N ASP A 217 10.11 13.30 25.07
CA ASP A 217 11.25 13.62 25.98
C ASP A 217 11.77 12.36 26.70
N LYS A 218 10.85 11.45 27.07
CA LYS A 218 11.21 10.16 27.67
C LYS A 218 11.98 9.29 26.70
N ALA A 219 11.53 9.20 25.45
CA ALA A 219 12.20 8.43 24.41
C ALA A 219 13.60 9.02 24.08
N VAL A 220 13.70 10.36 24.02
CA VAL A 220 14.98 11.06 23.83
C VAL A 220 15.96 10.75 24.97
N ALA A 221 15.54 10.90 26.23
CA ALA A 221 16.40 10.62 27.39
C ALA A 221 16.88 9.16 27.37
N ALA A 222 15.98 8.20 27.13
CA ALA A 222 16.30 6.77 27.09
C ALA A 222 17.38 6.43 26.07
N LEU A 223 17.40 7.07 24.89
CA LEU A 223 18.41 6.80 23.86
C LEU A 223 19.65 7.70 23.99
N TYR A 224 19.50 8.94 24.46
CA TYR A 224 20.62 9.85 24.63
C TYR A 224 21.66 9.33 25.62
N ASP A 225 21.26 8.80 26.75
CA ASP A 225 22.13 8.29 27.81
C ASP A 225 22.96 7.09 27.37
N THR A 226 22.48 6.33 26.37
CA THR A 226 23.20 5.17 25.83
C THR A 226 24.31 5.54 24.85
N ARG A 227 24.35 6.79 24.37
CA ARG A 227 25.34 7.31 23.40
C ARG A 227 25.46 6.44 22.14
N PRO A 228 24.37 6.21 21.41
CA PRO A 228 24.41 5.41 20.17
C PRO A 228 25.23 6.13 19.08
N GLU A 229 25.70 5.37 18.09
CA GLU A 229 26.32 5.92 16.87
C GLU A 229 25.26 6.29 15.83
N VAL A 230 24.15 5.54 15.81
CA VAL A 230 23.05 5.72 14.88
C VAL A 230 21.74 5.32 15.55
N ILE A 231 20.65 5.94 15.13
CA ILE A 231 19.30 5.57 15.55
C ILE A 231 18.48 5.17 14.32
N ILE A 232 18.03 3.90 14.28
CA ILE A 232 17.05 3.43 13.33
C ILE A 232 15.66 3.76 13.90
N MET A 233 14.85 4.45 13.12
CA MET A 233 13.52 4.92 13.54
C MET A 233 12.42 4.17 12.81
N ILE A 234 11.70 3.32 13.52
CA ILE A 234 10.50 2.63 13.06
C ILE A 234 9.28 3.47 13.50
N THR A 235 9.20 4.66 12.95
CA THR A 235 8.19 5.68 13.29
C THR A 235 7.68 6.36 12.02
N ALA A 236 6.49 6.99 12.09
CA ALA A 236 5.90 7.76 11.00
C ALA A 236 5.13 8.94 11.56
N GLY A 237 5.07 10.06 10.81
CA GLY A 237 4.34 11.26 11.21
C GLY A 237 4.94 11.97 12.41
N ALA A 238 4.08 12.41 13.33
CA ALA A 238 4.46 13.22 14.48
C ALA A 238 5.60 12.64 15.35
N PRO A 239 5.64 11.33 15.67
CA PRO A 239 6.75 10.75 16.44
C PRO A 239 8.11 10.94 15.77
N THR A 240 8.19 10.79 14.43
CA THR A 240 9.44 11.00 13.69
C THR A 240 9.92 12.44 13.80
N VAL A 241 9.03 13.38 13.52
CA VAL A 241 9.35 14.82 13.53
C VAL A 241 9.73 15.30 14.93
N SER A 242 8.91 14.96 15.91
CA SER A 242 9.10 15.39 17.30
C SER A 242 10.41 14.85 17.89
N PHE A 243 10.69 13.56 17.67
CA PHE A 243 11.90 12.93 18.17
C PHE A 243 13.18 13.53 17.56
N ILE A 244 13.26 13.66 16.23
CA ILE A 244 14.43 14.23 15.54
C ILE A 244 14.72 15.65 16.05
N LYS A 245 13.67 16.49 16.11
CA LYS A 245 13.80 17.88 16.61
C LYS A 245 14.23 17.95 18.06
N ALA A 246 13.63 17.12 18.92
CA ALA A 246 13.99 17.09 20.34
C ALA A 246 15.41 16.53 20.55
N TYR A 247 15.79 15.47 19.83
CA TYR A 247 17.13 14.89 19.93
C TYR A 247 18.21 15.87 19.44
N ASN A 248 17.98 16.59 18.35
CA ASN A 248 18.91 17.60 17.82
C ASN A 248 19.14 18.80 18.76
N LYS A 249 18.22 19.08 19.69
CA LYS A 249 18.42 20.10 20.73
C LYS A 249 19.46 19.66 21.77
N VAL A 250 19.54 18.38 22.10
CA VAL A 250 20.45 17.83 23.10
C VAL A 250 21.75 17.31 22.49
N ARG A 251 21.72 16.83 21.26
CA ARG A 251 22.88 16.33 20.53
C ARG A 251 22.73 16.53 19.03
N LYS A 252 23.49 17.42 18.43
CA LYS A 252 23.55 17.62 16.98
C LYS A 252 24.40 16.54 16.30
N GLY A 253 24.14 16.30 15.02
CA GLY A 253 24.94 15.40 14.18
C GLY A 253 24.66 13.91 14.41
N MET A 254 23.54 13.56 15.07
CA MET A 254 23.10 12.18 15.14
C MET A 254 22.65 11.70 13.75
N GLN A 255 23.12 10.53 13.34
CA GLN A 255 22.69 9.90 12.11
C GLN A 255 21.38 9.12 12.35
N PHE A 256 20.32 9.51 11.65
CA PHE A 256 19.04 8.84 11.67
C PHE A 256 18.79 8.04 10.40
N TYR A 257 18.23 6.85 10.56
CA TYR A 257 17.71 6.02 9.47
C TYR A 257 16.23 5.78 9.71
N THR A 258 15.41 5.86 8.66
CA THR A 258 13.97 5.63 8.75
C THR A 258 13.49 4.67 7.68
N LEU A 259 12.32 4.06 7.90
CA LEU A 259 11.67 3.26 6.88
C LEU A 259 10.96 4.14 5.83
N SER A 260 10.60 3.53 4.70
CA SER A 260 10.00 4.16 3.52
C SER A 260 8.71 4.94 3.78
N VAL A 261 8.02 4.67 4.87
CA VAL A 261 6.80 5.39 5.31
C VAL A 261 7.05 6.88 5.58
N MET A 262 8.29 7.31 5.77
CA MET A 262 8.67 8.72 5.88
C MET A 262 8.78 9.43 4.52
N GLY A 263 8.62 8.72 3.41
CA GLY A 263 8.87 9.22 2.05
C GLY A 263 7.86 10.23 1.49
N ASN A 264 7.29 11.12 2.32
CA ASN A 264 6.33 12.17 1.93
C ASN A 264 6.87 13.59 2.14
N GLN A 265 6.39 14.54 1.34
CA GLN A 265 6.85 15.93 1.36
C GLN A 265 6.42 16.68 2.63
N ALA A 266 5.29 16.32 3.23
CA ALA A 266 4.81 17.01 4.43
C ALA A 266 5.72 16.75 5.63
N THR A 267 6.20 15.51 5.81
CA THR A 267 7.19 15.18 6.85
C THR A 267 8.51 15.92 6.63
N LEU A 268 8.99 16.03 5.36
CA LEU A 268 10.20 16.81 5.06
C LEU A 268 10.05 18.29 5.44
N ARG A 269 8.93 18.91 5.05
CA ARG A 269 8.63 20.30 5.43
C ARG A 269 8.55 20.46 6.95
N ALA A 270 7.91 19.52 7.64
CA ALA A 270 7.79 19.55 9.09
C ALA A 270 9.16 19.43 9.80
N LEU A 271 10.09 18.67 9.25
CA LEU A 271 11.46 18.54 9.75
C LEU A 271 12.30 19.79 9.45
N GLY A 272 12.16 20.36 8.24
CA GLY A 272 13.00 21.47 7.79
C GLY A 272 14.49 21.13 7.86
N ALA A 273 15.29 22.01 8.43
CA ALA A 273 16.75 21.83 8.57
C ALA A 273 17.13 20.61 9.44
N ASP A 274 16.31 20.24 10.41
CA ASP A 274 16.56 19.07 11.28
C ASP A 274 16.49 17.73 10.54
N GLY A 275 15.86 17.71 9.38
CA GLY A 275 15.75 16.51 8.53
C GLY A 275 16.99 16.25 7.67
N VAL A 276 17.88 17.23 7.49
CA VAL A 276 19.04 17.08 6.62
C VAL A 276 19.97 15.98 7.12
N GLY A 277 20.33 15.05 6.23
CA GLY A 277 21.16 13.89 6.56
C GLY A 277 20.37 12.66 7.01
N VAL A 278 19.07 12.75 7.25
CA VAL A 278 18.25 11.56 7.53
C VAL A 278 18.25 10.63 6.32
N VAL A 279 18.57 9.37 6.52
CA VAL A 279 18.54 8.32 5.50
C VAL A 279 17.18 7.61 5.56
N VAL A 280 16.56 7.43 4.40
CA VAL A 280 15.24 6.82 4.25
C VAL A 280 15.35 5.63 3.33
N THR A 281 14.81 4.48 3.72
CA THR A 281 14.63 3.39 2.75
C THR A 281 13.57 3.75 1.73
N THR A 282 13.66 3.19 0.54
CA THR A 282 12.65 3.35 -0.50
C THR A 282 12.24 1.98 -1.02
N VAL A 283 10.94 1.76 -1.21
CA VAL A 283 10.39 0.49 -1.73
C VAL A 283 9.98 0.59 -3.20
N VAL A 284 10.25 1.73 -3.80
CA VAL A 284 10.02 2.04 -5.21
C VAL A 284 11.21 2.81 -5.77
N PRO A 285 11.39 2.88 -7.10
CA PRO A 285 12.42 3.71 -7.73
C PRO A 285 12.32 5.18 -7.32
N PHE A 286 13.40 5.92 -7.55
CA PHE A 286 13.45 7.35 -7.22
C PHE A 286 12.46 8.15 -8.09
N PRO A 287 11.44 8.83 -7.52
CA PRO A 287 10.36 9.48 -8.29
C PRO A 287 10.84 10.61 -9.21
N TRP A 288 11.99 11.20 -8.92
CA TRP A 288 12.59 12.30 -9.69
C TRP A 288 13.64 11.85 -10.71
N ASP A 289 13.84 10.54 -10.87
CA ASP A 289 14.79 9.97 -11.84
C ASP A 289 14.22 10.05 -13.26
N MET A 290 14.70 11.03 -14.03
CA MET A 290 14.25 11.23 -15.42
C MET A 290 14.75 10.15 -16.39
N THR A 291 15.68 9.30 -15.99
CA THR A 291 16.14 8.17 -16.80
C THR A 291 15.25 6.93 -16.60
N HIS A 292 14.52 6.84 -15.49
CA HIS A 292 13.65 5.71 -15.17
C HIS A 292 12.27 5.86 -15.86
N PRO A 293 11.83 4.91 -16.72
CA PRO A 293 10.59 5.06 -17.50
C PRO A 293 9.34 5.25 -16.62
N LEU A 294 9.20 4.47 -15.56
CA LEU A 294 8.08 4.57 -14.62
C LEU A 294 8.04 5.93 -13.89
N ALA A 295 9.20 6.46 -13.48
CA ALA A 295 9.25 7.78 -12.84
C ALA A 295 8.85 8.90 -13.80
N ARG A 296 9.26 8.82 -15.08
CA ARG A 296 8.82 9.76 -16.12
C ARG A 296 7.29 9.68 -16.33
N GLU A 297 6.76 8.48 -16.46
CA GLU A 297 5.30 8.24 -16.62
C GLU A 297 4.52 8.87 -15.46
N TYR A 298 4.89 8.51 -14.22
CA TYR A 298 4.27 9.05 -13.01
C TYR A 298 4.30 10.57 -12.96
N ARG A 299 5.47 11.19 -13.21
CA ARG A 299 5.61 12.64 -13.22
C ARG A 299 4.76 13.31 -14.29
N ALA A 300 4.73 12.76 -15.51
CA ALA A 300 3.90 13.28 -16.59
C ALA A 300 2.41 13.24 -16.22
N ALA A 301 1.94 12.12 -15.67
CA ALA A 301 0.56 11.96 -15.25
C ALA A 301 0.19 12.95 -14.11
N MET A 302 1.04 13.07 -13.08
CA MET A 302 0.81 14.00 -11.97
C MET A 302 0.83 15.46 -12.43
N ASN A 303 1.74 15.84 -13.33
CA ASN A 303 1.78 17.19 -13.92
C ASN A 303 0.51 17.50 -14.71
N GLN A 304 0.07 16.58 -15.56
CA GLN A 304 -1.15 16.74 -16.35
C GLN A 304 -2.40 16.92 -15.48
N ALA A 305 -2.44 16.23 -14.35
CA ALA A 305 -3.54 16.31 -13.39
C ALA A 305 -3.43 17.49 -12.40
N GLY A 306 -2.40 18.36 -12.51
CA GLY A 306 -2.20 19.52 -11.64
C GLY A 306 -1.52 19.21 -10.30
N TYR A 307 -1.00 17.99 -10.10
CA TYR A 307 -0.31 17.56 -8.88
C TYR A 307 1.22 17.52 -9.00
N GLY A 308 1.80 18.18 -9.99
CA GLY A 308 3.24 18.12 -10.29
C GLY A 308 4.17 18.53 -9.14
N ASN A 309 3.69 19.36 -8.21
CA ASN A 309 4.44 19.77 -7.02
C ASN A 309 4.34 18.77 -5.84
N ASN A 310 3.53 17.70 -5.99
CA ASN A 310 3.24 16.72 -4.94
C ASN A 310 3.87 15.35 -5.26
N LEU A 311 5.02 15.36 -5.93
CA LEU A 311 5.74 14.11 -6.21
C LEU A 311 6.38 13.58 -4.93
N SER A 312 6.20 12.28 -4.66
CA SER A 312 6.77 11.62 -3.49
C SER A 312 6.99 10.13 -3.74
N PHE A 313 7.71 9.45 -2.84
CA PHE A 313 7.85 8.00 -2.86
C PHE A 313 6.50 7.31 -2.63
N LEU A 314 5.69 7.81 -1.68
CA LEU A 314 4.36 7.28 -1.39
C LEU A 314 3.40 7.44 -2.59
N GLY A 315 3.48 8.58 -3.28
CA GLY A 315 2.72 8.81 -4.50
C GLY A 315 3.11 7.85 -5.63
N LEU A 316 4.41 7.66 -5.88
CA LEU A 316 4.86 6.69 -6.88
C LEU A 316 4.46 5.25 -6.50
N GLU A 317 4.55 4.89 -5.22
CA GLU A 317 4.10 3.58 -4.73
C GLU A 317 2.60 3.39 -5.02
N SER A 318 1.76 4.37 -4.70
CA SER A 318 0.32 4.32 -4.97
C SER A 318 -0.01 4.23 -6.45
N TYR A 319 0.74 4.93 -7.28
CA TYR A 319 0.63 4.87 -8.74
C TYR A 319 0.94 3.45 -9.24
N ILE A 320 2.01 2.81 -8.73
CA ILE A 320 2.36 1.41 -9.04
C ILE A 320 1.26 0.46 -8.56
N ASN A 321 0.75 0.67 -7.35
CA ASN A 321 -0.31 -0.14 -6.77
C ASN A 321 -1.56 -0.15 -7.67
N ALA A 322 -1.95 1.03 -8.14
CA ALA A 322 -3.07 1.18 -9.07
C ALA A 322 -2.76 0.55 -10.45
N LYS A 323 -1.51 0.65 -10.96
CA LYS A 323 -1.11 -0.03 -12.22
C LYS A 323 -1.24 -1.55 -12.09
N VAL A 324 -0.77 -2.13 -11.00
CA VAL A 324 -0.88 -3.58 -10.74
C VAL A 324 -2.33 -4.02 -10.66
N LEU A 325 -3.17 -3.27 -9.95
CA LEU A 325 -4.60 -3.52 -9.85
C LEU A 325 -5.25 -3.49 -11.24
N VAL A 326 -5.02 -2.44 -12.04
CA VAL A 326 -5.55 -2.28 -13.39
C VAL A 326 -5.13 -3.42 -14.29
N GLU A 327 -3.88 -3.83 -14.25
CA GLU A 327 -3.37 -4.94 -15.06
C GLU A 327 -4.02 -6.27 -14.65
N ALA A 328 -4.18 -6.52 -13.36
CA ALA A 328 -4.87 -7.71 -12.88
C ALA A 328 -6.34 -7.73 -13.30
N LEU A 329 -7.03 -6.58 -13.26
CA LEU A 329 -8.42 -6.46 -13.76
C LEU A 329 -8.51 -6.75 -15.26
N ARG A 330 -7.57 -6.24 -16.08
CA ARG A 330 -7.52 -6.51 -17.53
C ARG A 330 -7.30 -8.00 -17.81
N LEU A 331 -6.34 -8.61 -17.15
CA LEU A 331 -6.00 -10.02 -17.32
C LEU A 331 -7.12 -10.96 -16.83
N SER A 332 -7.95 -10.50 -15.89
CA SER A 332 -9.10 -11.27 -15.41
C SER A 332 -10.23 -11.40 -16.46
N GLY A 333 -10.21 -10.57 -17.51
CA GLY A 333 -11.20 -10.61 -18.59
C GLY A 333 -12.57 -10.01 -18.21
N ARG A 334 -13.52 -10.05 -19.14
CA ARG A 334 -14.82 -9.38 -18.98
C ARG A 334 -15.68 -10.01 -17.86
N ASP A 335 -15.68 -11.34 -17.77
CA ASP A 335 -16.46 -12.08 -16.78
C ASP A 335 -15.65 -12.23 -15.48
N ILE A 336 -15.38 -11.08 -14.85
CA ILE A 336 -14.57 -11.00 -13.65
C ILE A 336 -15.38 -11.38 -12.41
N THR A 337 -14.74 -12.18 -11.54
CA THR A 337 -15.20 -12.46 -10.17
C THR A 337 -14.03 -12.24 -9.21
N ARG A 338 -14.31 -12.04 -7.91
CA ARG A 338 -13.24 -11.94 -6.89
C ARG A 338 -12.29 -13.14 -6.93
N LYS A 339 -12.86 -14.36 -7.08
CA LYS A 339 -12.05 -15.57 -7.21
C LYS A 339 -11.11 -15.50 -8.42
N LYS A 340 -11.65 -15.18 -9.59
CA LYS A 340 -10.87 -15.08 -10.83
C LYS A 340 -9.82 -13.98 -10.75
N PHE A 341 -10.13 -12.85 -10.12
CA PHE A 341 -9.20 -11.76 -9.88
C PHE A 341 -8.04 -12.17 -8.95
N VAL A 342 -8.34 -12.85 -7.84
CA VAL A 342 -7.33 -13.42 -6.93
C VAL A 342 -6.46 -14.45 -7.62
N ASP A 343 -7.04 -15.36 -8.40
CA ASP A 343 -6.30 -16.36 -9.18
C ASP A 343 -5.40 -15.70 -10.24
N THR A 344 -5.89 -14.63 -10.89
CA THR A 344 -5.11 -13.84 -11.87
C THR A 344 -3.92 -13.19 -11.19
N LEU A 345 -4.12 -12.47 -10.08
CA LEU A 345 -3.02 -11.89 -9.30
C LEU A 345 -1.99 -12.95 -8.88
N ALA A 346 -2.45 -14.08 -8.36
CA ALA A 346 -1.57 -15.19 -7.97
C ALA A 346 -0.79 -15.81 -9.16
N GLY A 347 -1.28 -15.65 -10.37
CA GLY A 347 -0.64 -16.07 -11.61
C GLY A 347 0.32 -15.05 -12.23
N MET A 348 0.35 -13.80 -11.74
CA MET A 348 1.19 -12.73 -12.26
C MET A 348 2.65 -12.91 -11.79
N LYS A 349 3.40 -13.81 -12.42
CA LYS A 349 4.76 -14.19 -11.99
C LYS A 349 5.78 -13.05 -12.05
N ARG A 350 5.71 -12.23 -13.10
CA ARG A 350 6.57 -11.05 -13.28
C ARG A 350 5.95 -10.14 -14.34
N VAL A 351 5.47 -9.00 -13.89
CA VAL A 351 4.93 -7.97 -14.78
C VAL A 351 5.77 -6.71 -14.62
N ASP A 352 6.26 -6.19 -15.74
CA ASP A 352 7.03 -4.95 -15.75
C ASP A 352 6.08 -3.75 -15.77
N MET A 353 6.19 -2.92 -14.73
CA MET A 353 5.40 -1.69 -14.57
C MET A 353 6.08 -0.45 -15.21
N GLY A 354 7.09 -0.67 -16.05
CA GLY A 354 7.89 0.40 -16.67
C GLY A 354 9.29 0.48 -16.07
N GLY A 355 9.98 -0.66 -15.97
CA GLY A 355 11.30 -0.80 -15.36
C GLY A 355 11.24 -1.15 -13.86
N PHE A 356 10.05 -1.37 -13.30
CA PHE A 356 9.84 -1.90 -11.96
C PHE A 356 8.98 -3.16 -12.05
N ALA A 357 9.56 -4.31 -11.73
CA ALA A 357 8.88 -5.58 -11.84
C ALA A 357 8.13 -5.93 -10.56
N VAL A 358 6.86 -6.34 -10.73
CA VAL A 358 6.02 -6.89 -9.66
C VAL A 358 5.57 -8.30 -10.05
N GLY A 359 5.59 -9.23 -9.10
CA GLY A 359 5.13 -10.58 -9.41
C GLY A 359 4.70 -11.34 -8.16
N PHE A 360 3.67 -12.18 -8.34
CA PHE A 360 3.12 -13.03 -7.30
C PHE A 360 3.16 -14.49 -7.73
N SER A 361 2.96 -15.40 -6.78
CA SER A 361 2.79 -16.82 -7.05
C SER A 361 1.74 -17.43 -6.11
N LYS A 362 1.40 -18.69 -6.33
CA LYS A 362 0.50 -19.42 -5.43
C LYS A 362 1.05 -19.49 -4.00
N ASP A 363 2.37 -19.48 -3.85
CA ASP A 363 3.04 -19.65 -2.57
C ASP A 363 3.54 -18.32 -1.99
N SER A 364 3.45 -17.21 -2.75
CA SER A 364 3.92 -15.90 -2.31
C SER A 364 3.01 -14.77 -2.82
N ARG A 365 2.54 -13.99 -1.86
CA ARG A 365 1.78 -12.75 -2.10
C ARG A 365 2.67 -11.50 -1.96
N GLN A 366 3.99 -11.67 -2.07
CA GLN A 366 5.01 -10.63 -2.03
C GLN A 366 5.38 -10.20 -3.45
N GLY A 367 4.96 -9.02 -3.87
CA GLY A 367 5.10 -8.51 -5.24
C GLY A 367 6.50 -8.02 -5.57
N SER A 368 7.16 -7.33 -4.63
CA SER A 368 8.53 -6.83 -4.79
C SER A 368 9.31 -6.94 -3.49
N ARG A 369 10.63 -7.09 -3.60
CA ARG A 369 11.59 -6.98 -2.49
C ARG A 369 12.57 -5.82 -2.70
N TYR A 370 12.24 -4.92 -3.62
CA TYR A 370 13.10 -3.78 -3.90
C TYR A 370 13.22 -2.88 -2.69
N VAL A 371 14.45 -2.62 -2.26
CA VAL A 371 14.77 -1.62 -1.25
C VAL A 371 15.96 -0.79 -1.71
N GLY A 372 15.74 0.51 -1.89
CA GLY A 372 16.78 1.52 -2.10
C GLY A 372 17.05 2.32 -0.82
N LEU A 373 18.01 3.23 -0.89
CA LEU A 373 18.26 4.26 0.12
C LEU A 373 18.22 5.63 -0.55
N ALA A 374 17.65 6.59 0.13
CA ALA A 374 17.69 8.00 -0.20
C ALA A 374 18.10 8.80 1.03
N ILE A 375 18.67 9.98 0.84
CA ILE A 375 19.05 10.87 1.93
C ILE A 375 18.29 12.20 1.77
N VAL A 376 17.89 12.76 2.89
CA VAL A 376 17.31 14.10 2.92
C VAL A 376 18.40 15.14 2.76
N SER A 377 18.31 15.96 1.74
CA SER A 377 19.25 17.05 1.42
C SER A 377 18.65 18.41 1.74
N PRO A 378 19.46 19.49 1.79
CA PRO A 378 18.98 20.84 1.99
C PRO A 378 17.89 21.22 0.97
N GLY A 379 16.91 22.02 1.42
CA GLY A 379 15.78 22.43 0.60
C GLY A 379 14.66 21.39 0.50
N GLU A 380 14.54 20.53 1.54
CA GLU A 380 13.43 19.57 1.69
C GLU A 380 13.31 18.61 0.51
N LYS A 381 14.45 18.08 0.06
CA LYS A 381 14.56 17.18 -1.08
C LYS A 381 15.18 15.86 -0.70
N PHE A 382 14.80 14.82 -1.42
CA PHE A 382 15.54 13.56 -1.40
C PHE A 382 16.60 13.54 -2.50
N THR A 383 17.76 12.93 -2.19
CA THR A 383 18.81 12.58 -3.15
C THR A 383 19.19 11.11 -2.99
N LYS A 384 19.76 10.53 -4.07
CA LYS A 384 20.31 9.15 -4.04
C LYS A 384 21.67 9.14 -3.37
#